data_5d2938f7884f62702e7b2a88f92dda5c
#
_entry.id   5d2938f7884f62702e7b2a88f92dda5c
#
_cell.length_a   1.000
_cell.length_b   1.000
_cell.length_c   1.000
_cell.angle_alpha   90.00
_cell.angle_beta   90.00
_cell.angle_gamma   90.00
#
_symmetry.space_group_name_H-M   'P 1'
#
loop_
_entity.id
_entity.type
_entity.pdbx_description
1 polymer ?
#
loop_
_entity_poly.entity_id
_entity_poly.type
_entity_poly.pdbx_seq_one_letter_code
_entity_poly.pdbx_strand_id
1 'polypeptide(L)'
;MSTRERLVAFFIAPARFFADICDSPYLEINWRIPITTFVVVTLVLRQIMLTNPTLVGQMQTKIADEINTAVTTSQMSQEEADQARTFATPGNTLFEIFLAFLMSVAAPLLLFGLSLIYWLLGRLSMGSEAPYAKVVELVGITFFVNTIEAVVTAVVMNTTGSVTATPSLALVAPSLDPESGTFLALTLANPFRIWDLTLMSLGLARLFQRDLP
;
A
#
# COMPACT_ATOMS: atom_id res chain seq x y z
N MET A 1 4.05 -24.61 13.21
CA MET A 1 3.96 -23.50 14.22
C MET A 1 2.51 -23.21 14.55
N SER A 2 2.17 -22.82 15.83
CA SER A 2 0.85 -22.30 16.18
C SER A 2 0.62 -20.91 15.54
N THR A 3 -0.64 -20.45 15.45
CA THR A 3 -0.97 -19.13 14.88
C THR A 3 -0.26 -17.99 15.63
N ARG A 4 -0.20 -18.07 16.97
CA ARG A 4 0.52 -17.08 17.79
C ARG A 4 2.03 -17.10 17.52
N GLU A 5 2.64 -18.26 17.40
CA GLU A 5 4.06 -18.38 17.07
C GLU A 5 4.36 -17.86 15.67
N ARG A 6 3.47 -18.06 14.70
CA ARG A 6 3.61 -17.50 13.35
C ARG A 6 3.58 -15.97 13.37
N LEU A 7 2.64 -15.36 14.08
CA LEU A 7 2.57 -13.90 14.20
C LEU A 7 3.85 -13.32 14.83
N VAL A 8 4.33 -13.92 15.91
CA VAL A 8 5.57 -13.49 16.55
C VAL A 8 6.76 -13.69 15.61
N ALA A 9 6.86 -14.83 14.94
CA ALA A 9 7.95 -15.14 14.02
C ALA A 9 7.99 -14.20 12.81
N PHE A 10 6.84 -13.75 12.32
CA PHE A 10 6.78 -12.77 11.21
C PHE A 10 7.57 -11.50 11.53
N PHE A 11 7.51 -11.01 12.77
CA PHE A 11 8.21 -9.79 13.20
C PHE A 11 9.64 -10.02 13.69
N ILE A 12 9.89 -11.12 14.41
CA ILE A 12 11.17 -11.31 15.15
C ILE A 12 12.11 -12.29 14.42
N ALA A 13 11.56 -13.24 13.66
CA ALA A 13 12.32 -14.27 12.96
C ALA A 13 11.74 -14.56 11.57
N PRO A 14 11.71 -13.54 10.65
CA PRO A 14 11.02 -13.65 9.37
C PRO A 14 11.55 -14.80 8.51
N ALA A 15 12.83 -15.07 8.51
CA ALA A 15 13.40 -16.19 7.76
C ALA A 15 12.79 -17.54 8.18
N ARG A 16 12.58 -17.76 9.50
CA ARG A 16 11.92 -18.95 10.03
C ARG A 16 10.43 -19.00 9.66
N PHE A 17 9.77 -17.84 9.73
CA PHE A 17 8.36 -17.70 9.34
C PHE A 17 8.16 -18.10 7.87
N PHE A 18 8.94 -17.53 6.95
CA PHE A 18 8.83 -17.82 5.52
C PHE A 18 9.25 -19.25 5.18
N ALA A 19 10.20 -19.84 5.91
CA ALA A 19 10.50 -21.26 5.77
C ALA A 19 9.28 -22.13 6.09
N ASP A 20 8.59 -21.86 7.23
CA ASP A 20 7.36 -22.58 7.62
C ASP A 20 6.24 -22.39 6.58
N ILE A 21 6.06 -21.20 6.04
CA ILE A 21 5.07 -20.93 4.99
C ILE A 21 5.42 -21.66 3.68
N CYS A 22 6.66 -21.61 3.22
CA CYS A 22 7.08 -22.30 1.99
C CYS A 22 6.97 -23.82 2.11
N ASP A 23 7.22 -24.38 3.30
CA ASP A 23 7.14 -25.83 3.56
C ASP A 23 5.69 -26.33 3.78
N SER A 24 4.77 -25.40 4.08
CA SER A 24 3.34 -25.72 4.29
C SER A 24 2.56 -25.75 2.96
N PRO A 25 1.42 -26.48 2.88
CA PRO A 25 0.50 -26.35 1.75
C PRO A 25 0.03 -24.91 1.57
N TYR A 26 -0.38 -24.57 0.34
CA TYR A 26 -1.00 -23.27 0.06
C TYR A 26 -2.29 -23.07 0.87
N LEU A 27 -2.40 -21.94 1.54
CA LEU A 27 -3.56 -21.56 2.32
C LEU A 27 -4.06 -20.17 1.89
N GLU A 28 -5.23 -20.10 1.29
CA GLU A 28 -5.84 -18.83 0.85
C GLU A 28 -5.99 -17.80 1.98
N ILE A 29 -6.21 -18.28 3.21
CA ILE A 29 -6.40 -17.43 4.39
C ILE A 29 -5.18 -16.53 4.66
N ASN A 30 -3.98 -16.98 4.27
CA ASN A 30 -2.73 -16.28 4.54
C ASN A 30 -2.58 -14.98 3.72
N TRP A 31 -3.26 -14.85 2.58
CA TRP A 31 -3.29 -13.58 1.84
C TRP A 31 -4.63 -12.84 1.96
N ARG A 32 -5.74 -13.58 2.12
CA ARG A 32 -7.07 -12.96 2.24
C ARG A 32 -7.19 -12.10 3.49
N ILE A 33 -6.75 -12.61 4.65
CA ILE A 33 -6.81 -11.84 5.91
C ILE A 33 -5.98 -10.56 5.82
N PRO A 34 -4.68 -10.58 5.45
CA PRO A 34 -3.90 -9.36 5.37
C PRO A 34 -4.49 -8.29 4.45
N ILE A 35 -4.91 -8.68 3.23
CA ILE A 35 -5.46 -7.72 2.28
C ILE A 35 -6.81 -7.16 2.72
N THR A 36 -7.68 -8.00 3.28
CA THR A 36 -8.97 -7.53 3.81
C THR A 36 -8.74 -6.59 5.00
N THR A 37 -7.80 -6.93 5.89
CA THR A 37 -7.43 -6.06 7.02
C THR A 37 -6.89 -4.72 6.52
N PHE A 38 -6.01 -4.74 5.52
CA PHE A 38 -5.47 -3.51 4.91
C PHE A 38 -6.58 -2.63 4.35
N VAL A 39 -7.50 -3.18 3.56
CA VAL A 39 -8.61 -2.42 2.97
C VAL A 39 -9.51 -1.84 4.06
N VAL A 40 -9.95 -2.66 5.02
CA VAL A 40 -10.85 -2.22 6.09
C VAL A 40 -10.18 -1.15 6.95
N VAL A 41 -8.94 -1.36 7.38
CA VAL A 41 -8.20 -0.38 8.19
C VAL A 41 -8.01 0.94 7.42
N THR A 42 -7.63 0.88 6.15
CA THR A 42 -7.45 2.10 5.33
C THR A 42 -8.75 2.89 5.19
N LEU A 43 -9.89 2.22 4.99
CA LEU A 43 -11.20 2.87 4.94
C LEU A 43 -11.58 3.52 6.28
N VAL A 44 -11.33 2.84 7.40
CA VAL A 44 -11.56 3.41 8.74
C VAL A 44 -10.67 4.61 9.00
N LEU A 45 -9.38 4.52 8.67
CA LEU A 45 -8.42 5.62 8.83
C LEU A 45 -8.82 6.83 7.99
N ARG A 46 -9.32 6.61 6.75
CA ARG A 46 -9.86 7.70 5.94
C ARG A 46 -11.01 8.42 6.62
N GLN A 47 -11.95 7.70 7.22
CA GLN A 47 -13.05 8.33 7.96
C GLN A 47 -12.54 9.15 9.16
N ILE A 48 -11.52 8.66 9.87
CA ILE A 48 -10.87 9.41 10.93
C ILE A 48 -10.20 10.68 10.39
N MET A 49 -9.52 10.62 9.25
CA MET A 49 -8.89 11.79 8.63
C MET A 49 -9.92 12.86 8.21
N LEU A 50 -11.11 12.45 7.78
CA LEU A 50 -12.21 13.37 7.44
C LEU A 50 -12.78 14.14 8.65
N THR A 51 -12.47 13.72 9.88
CA THR A 51 -12.83 14.49 11.08
C THR A 51 -11.86 15.66 11.36
N ASN A 52 -10.73 15.74 10.67
CA ASN A 52 -9.73 16.79 10.84
C ASN A 52 -9.92 17.88 9.77
N PRO A 53 -10.42 19.09 10.13
CA PRO A 53 -10.72 20.15 9.16
C PRO A 53 -9.48 20.60 8.34
N THR A 54 -8.30 20.58 8.96
CA THR A 54 -7.05 20.96 8.29
C THR A 54 -6.70 19.98 7.16
N LEU A 55 -6.83 18.68 7.41
CA LEU A 55 -6.58 17.65 6.39
C LEU A 55 -7.63 17.73 5.28
N VAL A 56 -8.90 17.90 5.64
CA VAL A 56 -9.99 18.06 4.65
C VAL A 56 -9.74 19.25 3.74
N GLY A 57 -9.37 20.42 4.31
CA GLY A 57 -9.02 21.60 3.52
C GLY A 57 -7.87 21.36 2.53
N GLN A 58 -6.79 20.68 2.96
CA GLN A 58 -5.68 20.35 2.08
C GLN A 58 -6.08 19.34 1.00
N MET A 59 -6.91 18.35 1.32
CA MET A 59 -7.45 17.41 0.33
C MET A 59 -8.27 18.14 -0.73
N GLN A 60 -9.13 19.09 -0.32
CA GLN A 60 -9.93 19.91 -1.23
C GLN A 60 -9.04 20.75 -2.16
N THR A 61 -8.02 21.42 -1.60
CA THR A 61 -7.07 22.21 -2.39
C THR A 61 -6.37 21.34 -3.43
N LYS A 62 -5.84 20.19 -3.00
CA LYS A 62 -5.16 19.27 -3.91
C LYS A 62 -6.04 18.78 -5.06
N ILE A 63 -7.29 18.38 -4.77
CA ILE A 63 -8.27 17.97 -5.77
C ILE A 63 -8.57 19.14 -6.73
N ALA A 64 -8.74 20.36 -6.21
CA ALA A 64 -8.99 21.53 -7.04
C ALA A 64 -7.81 21.84 -7.97
N ASP A 65 -6.57 21.71 -7.49
CA ASP A 65 -5.36 21.93 -8.29
C ASP A 65 -5.21 20.87 -9.38
N GLU A 66 -5.48 19.60 -9.07
CA GLU A 66 -5.46 18.51 -10.08
C GLU A 66 -6.52 18.76 -11.18
N ILE A 67 -7.73 19.14 -10.81
CA ILE A 67 -8.79 19.48 -11.77
C ILE A 67 -8.39 20.70 -12.62
N ASN A 68 -7.86 21.76 -12.00
CA ASN A 68 -7.40 22.96 -12.72
C ASN A 68 -6.29 22.60 -13.72
N THR A 69 -5.36 21.73 -13.32
CA THR A 69 -4.29 21.24 -14.21
C THR A 69 -4.88 20.47 -15.39
N ALA A 70 -5.86 19.60 -15.16
CA ALA A 70 -6.52 18.86 -16.23
C ALA A 70 -7.25 19.79 -17.23
N VAL A 71 -7.85 20.88 -16.75
CA VAL A 71 -8.48 21.91 -17.61
C VAL A 71 -7.41 22.66 -18.41
N THR A 72 -6.35 23.12 -17.78
CA THR A 72 -5.30 23.90 -18.46
C THR A 72 -4.52 23.07 -19.49
N THR A 73 -4.41 21.76 -19.28
CA THR A 73 -3.79 20.83 -20.23
C THR A 73 -4.78 20.28 -21.27
N SER A 74 -6.00 20.82 -21.35
CA SER A 74 -7.05 20.42 -22.29
C SER A 74 -7.46 18.93 -22.18
N GLN A 75 -7.23 18.31 -21.03
CA GLN A 75 -7.68 16.95 -20.74
C GLN A 75 -9.12 16.89 -20.23
N MET A 76 -9.67 18.04 -19.83
CA MET A 76 -11.02 18.18 -19.28
C MET A 76 -11.61 19.53 -19.70
N SER A 77 -12.89 19.54 -20.07
CA SER A 77 -13.65 20.78 -20.32
C SER A 77 -14.00 21.48 -19.00
N GLN A 78 -14.35 22.77 -19.07
CA GLN A 78 -14.79 23.54 -17.90
C GLN A 78 -16.06 22.96 -17.26
N GLU A 79 -17.00 22.48 -18.07
CA GLU A 79 -18.24 21.87 -17.58
C GLU A 79 -17.97 20.54 -16.82
N GLU A 80 -17.10 19.69 -17.36
CA GLU A 80 -16.65 18.46 -16.67
C GLU A 80 -15.91 18.78 -15.38
N ALA A 81 -15.08 19.85 -15.36
CA ALA A 81 -14.37 20.29 -14.17
C ALA A 81 -15.34 20.74 -13.05
N ASP A 82 -16.41 21.44 -13.37
CA ASP A 82 -17.41 21.88 -12.37
C ASP A 82 -18.19 20.69 -11.80
N GLN A 83 -18.51 19.70 -12.62
CA GLN A 83 -19.09 18.43 -12.18
C GLN A 83 -18.10 17.64 -11.29
N ALA A 84 -16.82 17.55 -11.70
CA ALA A 84 -15.79 16.86 -10.95
C ALA A 84 -15.55 17.50 -9.58
N ARG A 85 -15.50 18.84 -9.46
CA ARG A 85 -15.38 19.56 -8.19
C ARG A 85 -16.54 19.25 -7.24
N THR A 86 -17.76 19.21 -7.77
CA THR A 86 -18.96 18.90 -6.97
C THR A 86 -18.93 17.46 -6.47
N PHE A 87 -18.55 16.52 -7.33
CA PHE A 87 -18.47 15.09 -6.98
C PHE A 87 -17.32 14.77 -6.03
N ALA A 88 -16.09 15.23 -6.34
CA ALA A 88 -14.86 14.87 -5.64
C ALA A 88 -14.65 15.66 -4.34
N THR A 89 -15.69 16.21 -3.74
CA THR A 89 -15.62 16.88 -2.45
C THR A 89 -15.40 15.85 -1.32
N PRO A 90 -14.32 15.96 -0.50
CA PRO A 90 -14.11 15.10 0.65
C PRO A 90 -15.32 15.10 1.59
N GLY A 91 -15.77 13.91 2.00
CA GLY A 91 -16.99 13.73 2.79
C GLY A 91 -18.30 13.66 1.98
N ASN A 92 -18.25 13.87 0.66
CA ASN A 92 -19.40 13.54 -0.20
C ASN A 92 -19.61 12.02 -0.19
N THR A 93 -20.82 11.59 0.21
CA THR A 93 -21.13 10.16 0.40
C THR A 93 -20.88 9.32 -0.85
N LEU A 94 -21.27 9.82 -2.02
CA LEU A 94 -21.07 9.09 -3.29
C LEU A 94 -19.58 8.98 -3.64
N PHE A 95 -18.81 10.03 -3.40
CA PHE A 95 -17.37 10.03 -3.61
C PHE A 95 -16.66 9.07 -2.66
N GLU A 96 -17.03 9.04 -1.38
CA GLU A 96 -16.46 8.10 -0.40
C GLU A 96 -16.82 6.64 -0.73
N ILE A 97 -18.04 6.35 -1.19
CA ILE A 97 -18.43 5.02 -1.68
C ILE A 97 -17.60 4.63 -2.90
N PHE A 98 -17.43 5.54 -3.85
CA PHE A 98 -16.60 5.31 -5.05
C PHE A 98 -15.14 5.01 -4.67
N LEU A 99 -14.55 5.79 -3.76
CA LEU A 99 -13.18 5.54 -3.27
C LEU A 99 -13.08 4.20 -2.53
N ALA A 100 -14.06 3.85 -1.71
CA ALA A 100 -14.10 2.57 -1.02
C ALA A 100 -14.16 1.39 -2.01
N PHE A 101 -14.98 1.52 -3.06
CA PHE A 101 -15.04 0.54 -4.14
C PHE A 101 -13.70 0.45 -4.88
N LEU A 102 -13.13 1.59 -5.27
CA LEU A 102 -11.84 1.66 -5.96
C LEU A 102 -10.73 0.99 -5.14
N MET A 103 -10.62 1.29 -3.85
CA MET A 103 -9.64 0.66 -2.95
C MET A 103 -9.85 -0.85 -2.83
N SER A 104 -11.12 -1.29 -2.73
CA SER A 104 -11.47 -2.71 -2.63
C SER A 104 -11.11 -3.52 -3.88
N VAL A 105 -11.07 -2.86 -5.04
CA VAL A 105 -10.66 -3.46 -6.32
C VAL A 105 -9.16 -3.32 -6.56
N ALA A 106 -8.60 -2.13 -6.28
CA ALA A 106 -7.20 -1.82 -6.55
C ALA A 106 -6.24 -2.67 -5.70
N ALA A 107 -6.55 -2.90 -4.42
CA ALA A 107 -5.67 -3.67 -3.54
C ALA A 107 -5.50 -5.14 -4.01
N PRO A 108 -6.56 -5.90 -4.35
CA PRO A 108 -6.41 -7.21 -4.98
C PRO A 108 -5.69 -7.18 -6.34
N LEU A 109 -5.97 -6.17 -7.19
CA LEU A 109 -5.30 -6.04 -8.47
C LEU A 109 -3.80 -5.82 -8.31
N LEU A 110 -3.39 -5.00 -7.35
CA LEU A 110 -1.97 -4.81 -7.00
C LEU A 110 -1.35 -6.11 -6.47
N LEU A 111 -2.03 -6.81 -5.56
CA LEU A 111 -1.55 -8.09 -5.04
C LEU A 111 -1.30 -9.08 -6.17
N PHE A 112 -2.29 -9.34 -7.00
CA PHE A 112 -2.16 -10.31 -8.08
C PHE A 112 -1.18 -9.85 -9.17
N GLY A 113 -1.17 -8.56 -9.51
CA GLY A 113 -0.23 -7.99 -10.49
C GLY A 113 1.22 -8.08 -10.04
N LEU A 114 1.53 -7.68 -8.80
CA LEU A 114 2.87 -7.81 -8.24
C LEU A 114 3.29 -9.28 -8.11
N SER A 115 2.38 -10.14 -7.66
CA SER A 115 2.65 -11.58 -7.58
C SER A 115 2.96 -12.18 -8.95
N LEU A 116 2.28 -11.73 -10.01
CA LEU A 116 2.55 -12.16 -11.38
C LEU A 116 3.94 -11.73 -11.84
N ILE A 117 4.33 -10.49 -11.56
CA ILE A 117 5.67 -9.99 -11.89
C ILE A 117 6.75 -10.81 -11.17
N TYR A 118 6.62 -11.03 -9.87
CA TYR A 118 7.58 -11.82 -9.11
C TYR A 118 7.63 -13.28 -9.55
N TRP A 119 6.48 -13.88 -9.84
CA TRP A 119 6.41 -15.25 -10.36
C TRP A 119 7.11 -15.37 -11.71
N LEU A 120 6.87 -14.42 -12.63
CA LEU A 120 7.55 -14.39 -13.93
C LEU A 120 9.06 -14.20 -13.77
N LEU A 121 9.50 -13.29 -12.89
CA LEU A 121 10.92 -13.08 -12.60
C LEU A 121 11.56 -14.37 -12.05
N GLY A 122 10.93 -15.04 -11.09
CA GLY A 122 11.42 -16.32 -10.57
C GLY A 122 11.51 -17.40 -11.65
N ARG A 123 10.49 -17.50 -12.52
CA ARG A 123 10.44 -18.49 -13.59
C ARG A 123 11.45 -18.22 -14.70
N LEU A 124 11.58 -16.96 -15.13
CA LEU A 124 12.43 -16.60 -16.28
C LEU A 124 13.90 -16.46 -15.91
N SER A 125 14.22 -15.95 -14.71
CA SER A 125 15.61 -15.69 -14.31
C SER A 125 16.23 -16.78 -13.45
N MET A 126 15.41 -17.56 -12.72
CA MET A 126 15.88 -18.59 -11.79
C MET A 126 15.42 -20.00 -12.18
N GLY A 127 14.60 -20.16 -13.24
CA GLY A 127 14.05 -21.45 -13.63
C GLY A 127 13.11 -22.09 -12.61
N SER A 128 12.58 -21.29 -11.65
CA SER A 128 11.76 -21.81 -10.57
C SER A 128 10.43 -22.39 -11.08
N GLU A 129 10.04 -23.55 -10.56
CA GLU A 129 8.75 -24.19 -10.83
C GLU A 129 7.68 -23.83 -9.76
N ALA A 130 7.99 -22.89 -8.86
CA ALA A 130 7.09 -22.50 -7.79
C ALA A 130 5.69 -22.13 -8.31
N PRO A 131 4.59 -22.64 -7.69
CA PRO A 131 3.23 -22.31 -8.10
C PRO A 131 2.93 -20.83 -7.90
N TYR A 132 2.25 -20.20 -8.87
CA TYR A 132 1.82 -18.79 -8.77
C TYR A 132 1.03 -18.50 -7.48
N ALA A 133 0.14 -19.41 -7.07
CA ALA A 133 -0.63 -19.28 -5.85
C ALA A 133 0.26 -19.11 -4.60
N LYS A 134 1.42 -19.78 -4.57
CA LYS A 134 2.38 -19.67 -3.46
C LYS A 134 3.05 -18.28 -3.42
N VAL A 135 3.31 -17.69 -4.59
CA VAL A 135 3.81 -16.32 -4.68
C VAL A 135 2.75 -15.33 -4.19
N VAL A 136 1.47 -15.52 -4.59
CA VAL A 136 0.35 -14.70 -4.08
C VAL A 136 0.24 -14.78 -2.56
N GLU A 137 0.41 -15.97 -1.97
CA GLU A 137 0.39 -16.16 -0.52
C GLU A 137 1.50 -15.36 0.16
N LEU A 138 2.73 -15.43 -0.35
CA LEU A 138 3.88 -14.70 0.22
C LEU A 138 3.74 -13.18 0.10
N VAL A 139 3.39 -12.70 -1.09
CA VAL A 139 3.17 -11.25 -1.32
C VAL A 139 1.98 -10.75 -0.51
N GLY A 140 0.92 -11.56 -0.39
CA GLY A 140 -0.26 -11.19 0.37
C GLY A 140 0.01 -11.02 1.87
N ILE A 141 0.88 -11.84 2.45
CA ILE A 141 1.25 -11.73 3.88
C ILE A 141 1.92 -10.40 4.19
N THR A 142 2.70 -9.83 3.28
CA THR A 142 3.40 -8.55 3.53
C THR A 142 2.43 -7.36 3.63
N PHE A 143 1.18 -7.49 3.20
CA PHE A 143 0.15 -6.46 3.41
C PHE A 143 -0.11 -6.15 4.90
N PHE A 144 0.31 -6.99 5.83
CA PHE A 144 0.32 -6.62 7.26
C PHE A 144 1.28 -5.45 7.55
N VAL A 145 2.42 -5.39 6.88
CA VAL A 145 3.36 -4.26 7.00
C VAL A 145 2.72 -3.00 6.44
N ASN A 146 2.08 -3.11 5.26
CA ASN A 146 1.36 -1.99 4.65
C ASN A 146 0.20 -1.49 5.52
N THR A 147 -0.45 -2.39 6.26
CA THR A 147 -1.49 -2.01 7.24
C THR A 147 -0.90 -1.18 8.38
N ILE A 148 0.26 -1.60 8.93
CA ILE A 148 0.94 -0.86 9.99
C ILE A 148 1.42 0.50 9.45
N GLU A 149 2.00 0.54 8.26
CA GLU A 149 2.38 1.79 7.58
C GLU A 149 1.19 2.75 7.45
N ALA A 150 0.03 2.25 7.01
CA ALA A 150 -1.18 3.07 6.88
C ALA A 150 -1.62 3.68 8.22
N VAL A 151 -1.60 2.88 9.31
CA VAL A 151 -1.94 3.37 10.66
C VAL A 151 -0.95 4.46 11.10
N VAL A 152 0.36 4.20 10.98
CA VAL A 152 1.38 5.18 11.38
C VAL A 152 1.28 6.45 10.52
N THR A 153 1.07 6.31 9.21
CA THR A 153 0.88 7.44 8.30
C THR A 153 -0.32 8.29 8.71
N ALA A 154 -1.47 7.68 9.00
CA ALA A 154 -2.66 8.40 9.45
C ALA A 154 -2.41 9.14 10.78
N VAL A 155 -1.69 8.54 11.73
CA VAL A 155 -1.29 9.21 12.98
C VAL A 155 -0.39 10.42 12.68
N VAL A 156 0.63 10.24 11.84
CA VAL A 156 1.56 11.32 11.46
C VAL A 156 0.81 12.45 10.75
N MET A 157 -0.05 12.15 9.78
CA MET A 157 -0.87 13.17 9.08
C MET A 157 -1.76 13.94 10.05
N ASN A 158 -2.44 13.26 10.98
CA ASN A 158 -3.32 13.91 11.93
C ASN A 158 -2.55 14.77 12.95
N THR A 159 -1.37 14.35 13.39
CA THR A 159 -0.56 15.09 14.36
C THR A 159 0.17 16.28 13.74
N THR A 160 0.62 16.15 12.50
CA THR A 160 1.30 17.25 11.78
C THR A 160 0.33 18.18 11.07
N GLY A 161 -0.92 17.75 10.86
CA GLY A 161 -1.90 18.48 10.06
C GLY A 161 -1.53 18.56 8.58
N SER A 162 -0.76 17.62 8.05
CA SER A 162 -0.29 17.62 6.66
C SER A 162 -0.64 16.32 5.93
N VAL A 163 -1.33 16.41 4.79
CA VAL A 163 -1.69 15.25 3.94
C VAL A 163 -0.49 14.63 3.21
N THR A 164 0.65 15.32 3.17
CA THR A 164 1.89 14.83 2.56
C THR A 164 2.84 14.18 3.57
N ALA A 165 2.51 14.26 4.85
CA ALA A 165 3.34 13.69 5.91
C ALA A 165 3.28 12.15 5.90
N THR A 166 4.42 11.51 5.67
CA THR A 166 4.59 10.06 5.68
C THR A 166 5.70 9.67 6.65
N PRO A 167 5.72 8.46 7.22
CA PRO A 167 6.78 7.99 8.11
C PRO A 167 8.07 7.69 7.33
N SER A 168 8.68 8.73 6.78
CA SER A 168 9.86 8.67 5.92
C SER A 168 10.86 9.77 6.29
N LEU A 169 12.03 9.79 5.66
CA LEU A 169 12.99 10.89 5.84
C LEU A 169 12.45 12.25 5.38
N ALA A 170 11.40 12.30 4.59
CA ALA A 170 10.74 13.57 4.23
C ALA A 170 10.19 14.33 5.45
N LEU A 171 9.87 13.65 6.57
CA LEU A 171 9.42 14.29 7.81
C LEU A 171 10.46 15.25 8.44
N VAL A 172 11.76 15.01 8.22
CA VAL A 172 12.82 15.87 8.76
C VAL A 172 13.11 17.08 7.87
N ALA A 173 12.46 17.18 6.72
CA ALA A 173 12.62 18.25 5.74
C ALA A 173 11.27 18.87 5.33
N PRO A 174 10.45 19.38 6.28
CA PRO A 174 9.08 19.83 6.03
C PRO A 174 9.00 21.09 5.14
N SER A 175 10.11 21.79 4.93
CA SER A 175 10.19 22.98 4.09
C SER A 175 10.43 22.66 2.61
N LEU A 176 10.70 21.41 2.26
CA LEU A 176 10.87 21.03 0.85
C LEU A 176 9.51 21.01 0.15
N ASP A 177 9.54 21.47 -1.09
CA ASP A 177 8.39 21.34 -1.98
C ASP A 177 8.05 19.85 -2.18
N PRO A 178 6.81 19.43 -1.87
CA PRO A 178 6.35 18.05 -2.04
C PRO A 178 6.47 17.50 -3.48
N GLU A 179 6.53 18.38 -4.48
CA GLU A 179 6.69 18.01 -5.89
C GLU A 179 8.17 17.92 -6.30
N SER A 180 9.09 18.35 -5.44
CA SER A 180 10.52 18.27 -5.75
C SER A 180 11.04 16.83 -5.79
N GLY A 181 11.95 16.53 -6.72
CA GLY A 181 12.61 15.23 -6.81
C GLY A 181 13.33 14.84 -5.50
N THR A 182 13.85 15.81 -4.74
CA THR A 182 14.47 15.58 -3.44
C THR A 182 13.46 15.11 -2.41
N PHE A 183 12.30 15.76 -2.32
CA PHE A 183 11.21 15.31 -1.42
C PHE A 183 10.75 13.90 -1.77
N LEU A 184 10.54 13.61 -3.05
CA LEU A 184 10.16 12.28 -3.53
C LEU A 184 11.21 11.23 -3.16
N ALA A 185 12.50 11.52 -3.32
CA ALA A 185 13.58 10.62 -2.93
C ALA A 185 13.59 10.36 -1.42
N LEU A 186 13.38 11.38 -0.59
CA LEU A 186 13.29 11.22 0.87
C LEU A 186 12.04 10.43 1.30
N THR A 187 10.95 10.53 0.55
CA THR A 187 9.72 9.75 0.79
C THR A 187 9.96 8.26 0.54
N LEU A 188 10.83 7.88 -0.40
CA LEU A 188 11.20 6.48 -0.63
C LEU A 188 12.00 5.88 0.53
N ALA A 189 12.73 6.70 1.30
CA ALA A 189 13.44 6.27 2.51
C ALA A 189 12.46 6.09 3.69
N ASN A 190 11.52 5.20 3.52
CA ASN A 190 10.47 4.84 4.46
C ASN A 190 10.81 3.47 5.10
N PRO A 191 10.93 3.36 6.44
CA PRO A 191 11.31 2.13 7.11
C PRO A 191 10.32 0.98 6.86
N PHE A 192 9.03 1.26 6.70
CA PHE A 192 8.03 0.22 6.38
C PHE A 192 8.21 -0.32 4.97
N ARG A 193 8.56 0.52 4.00
CA ARG A 193 8.87 0.10 2.63
C ARG A 193 10.11 -0.77 2.57
N ILE A 194 11.16 -0.38 3.29
CA ILE A 194 12.40 -1.16 3.39
C ILE A 194 12.10 -2.52 4.05
N TRP A 195 11.28 -2.51 5.09
CA TRP A 195 10.89 -3.74 5.78
C TRP A 195 10.04 -4.65 4.89
N ASP A 196 9.01 -4.12 4.22
CA ASP A 196 8.16 -4.86 3.27
C ASP A 196 9.01 -5.53 2.18
N LEU A 197 9.91 -4.77 1.53
CA LEU A 197 10.83 -5.28 0.52
C LEU A 197 11.76 -6.37 1.08
N THR A 198 12.24 -6.21 2.32
CA THR A 198 13.10 -7.20 2.98
C THR A 198 12.34 -8.50 3.23
N LEU A 199 11.13 -8.43 3.78
CA LEU A 199 10.29 -9.58 4.03
C LEU A 199 9.93 -10.31 2.74
N MET A 200 9.54 -9.56 1.71
CA MET A 200 9.22 -10.10 0.39
C MET A 200 10.43 -10.80 -0.23
N SER A 201 11.60 -10.17 -0.17
CA SER A 201 12.85 -10.75 -0.70
C SER A 201 13.21 -12.05 0.02
N LEU A 202 13.09 -12.10 1.36
CA LEU A 202 13.33 -13.33 2.14
C LEU A 202 12.36 -14.45 1.75
N GLY A 203 11.07 -14.13 1.63
CA GLY A 203 10.04 -15.10 1.25
C GLY A 203 10.25 -15.66 -0.15
N LEU A 204 10.46 -14.79 -1.13
CA LEU A 204 10.67 -15.17 -2.54
C LEU A 204 12.00 -15.92 -2.74
N ALA A 205 13.09 -15.46 -2.12
CA ALA A 205 14.36 -16.16 -2.18
C ALA A 205 14.24 -17.59 -1.64
N ARG A 206 13.53 -17.78 -0.53
CA ARG A 206 13.29 -19.11 0.05
C ARG A 206 12.43 -19.98 -0.86
N LEU A 207 11.39 -19.41 -1.47
CA LEU A 207 10.50 -20.11 -2.36
C LEU A 207 11.21 -20.56 -3.65
N PHE A 208 11.94 -19.65 -4.30
CA PHE A 208 12.60 -19.92 -5.59
C PHE A 208 13.85 -20.79 -5.46
N GLN A 209 14.62 -20.69 -4.36
CA GLN A 209 15.78 -21.54 -4.10
C GLN A 209 15.42 -22.98 -3.80
N ARG A 210 14.20 -23.25 -3.34
CA ARG A 210 13.76 -24.61 -3.05
C ARG A 210 13.67 -25.49 -4.29
N ASP A 211 13.39 -24.89 -5.43
CA ASP A 211 13.18 -25.59 -6.71
C ASP A 211 14.44 -25.62 -7.61
N LEU A 212 15.57 -25.11 -7.11
CA LEU A 212 16.85 -25.25 -7.82
C LEU A 212 17.41 -26.66 -7.61
N PRO A 213 17.76 -27.36 -8.70
CA PRO A 213 18.32 -28.73 -8.66
C PRO A 213 19.67 -28.78 -7.94
#